data_57852d9d0e44c5e403cba7a0f81d3ab8
#
_entry.id   57852d9d0e44c5e403cba7a0f81d3ab8
#
_cell.length_a   1.000
_cell.length_b   1.000
_cell.length_c   1.000
_cell.angle_alpha   90.00
_cell.angle_beta   90.00
_cell.angle_gamma   90.00
#
_symmetry.space_group_name_H-M   'P 1'
#
loop_
_entity.id
_entity.type
_entity.pdbx_description
1 polymer ?
#
loop_
_entity_poly.entity_id
_entity_poly.type
_entity_poly.pdbx_seq_one_letter_code
_entity_poly.pdbx_strand_id
1 'polypeptide(L)' 'MDVRIGIVQSVKEVNVELPLDADRDGVRAILAAALAGEQTVLWLTDRLGREVGIPSQRIAYVELGATDAERRFGFAGA' A
#
# COMPACT_ATOMS: atom_id res chain seq x y z
N MET A 1 9.30 3.02 0.07
CA MET A 1 8.00 3.08 0.80
C MET A 1 7.20 1.82 0.52
N ASP A 2 6.85 1.12 1.56
CA ASP A 2 6.14 -0.16 1.44
C ASP A 2 4.65 0.02 1.60
N VAL A 3 3.89 -0.69 0.78
CA VAL A 3 2.45 -0.83 0.97
C VAL A 3 2.19 -2.28 1.34
N ARG A 4 1.51 -2.48 2.45
CA ARG A 4 1.13 -3.79 2.92
C ARG A 4 -0.38 -3.92 2.84
N ILE A 5 -0.85 -4.97 2.18
CA ILE A 5 -2.28 -5.13 1.90
C ILE A 5 -2.74 -6.46 2.48
N GLY A 6 -3.67 -6.38 3.42
CA GLY A 6 -4.29 -7.57 3.98
C GLY A 6 -5.43 -8.02 3.10
N ILE A 7 -5.52 -9.32 2.88
CA ILE A 7 -6.54 -9.94 2.01
C ILE A 7 -7.57 -10.62 2.89
N VAL A 8 -8.85 -10.42 2.58
CA VAL A 8 -9.92 -11.03 3.35
C VAL A 8 -9.81 -12.55 3.33
N GLN A 9 -10.05 -13.17 4.48
CA GLN A 9 -10.04 -14.62 4.65
C GLN A 9 -8.68 -15.24 4.29
N SER A 10 -7.60 -14.48 4.44
CA SER A 10 -6.25 -14.97 4.20
C SER A 10 -5.34 -14.49 5.31
N VAL A 11 -4.40 -15.35 5.73
CA VAL A 11 -3.38 -14.96 6.69
C VAL A 11 -2.19 -14.30 6.00
N LYS A 12 -2.13 -14.38 4.68
CA LYS A 12 -1.02 -13.81 3.91
C LYS A 12 -1.35 -12.36 3.54
N GLU A 13 -0.30 -11.55 3.52
CA GLU A 13 -0.39 -10.17 3.08
C GLU A 13 0.35 -10.00 1.76
N VAL A 14 -0.09 -9.03 0.97
CA VAL A 14 0.62 -8.64 -0.24
C VAL A 14 1.46 -7.42 0.10
N ASN A 15 2.76 -7.51 -0.14
CA ASN A 15 3.69 -6.41 0.09
C ASN A 15 4.14 -5.85 -1.24
N VAL A 16 4.01 -4.53 -1.40
CA VAL A 16 4.43 -3.84 -2.61
C VAL A 16 5.43 -2.77 -2.22
N GLU A 17 6.65 -2.89 -2.73
CA GLU A 17 7.69 -1.88 -2.51
C GLU A 17 7.57 -0.85 -3.62
N LEU A 18 7.15 0.36 -3.27
CA LEU A 18 6.98 1.42 -4.25
C LEU A 18 8.31 2.12 -4.55
N PRO A 19 8.43 2.77 -5.72
CA PRO A 19 9.62 3.56 -6.04
C PRO A 19 9.90 4.61 -4.97
N LEU A 20 11.18 4.96 -4.80
CA LEU A 20 11.59 5.94 -3.80
C LEU A 20 10.97 7.33 -4.04
N ASP A 21 10.69 7.64 -5.29
CA ASP A 21 10.10 8.93 -5.66
C ASP A 21 8.58 8.91 -5.73
N ALA A 22 7.95 7.84 -5.24
CA ALA A 22 6.49 7.75 -5.25
C ALA A 22 5.88 8.85 -4.39
N ASP A 23 4.82 9.46 -4.89
CA ASP A 23 4.10 10.51 -4.19
C ASP A 23 3.22 9.87 -3.11
N ARG A 24 3.59 10.06 -1.86
CA ARG A 24 2.89 9.44 -0.73
C ARG A 24 1.41 9.84 -0.67
N ASP A 25 1.12 11.11 -0.87
CA ASP A 25 -0.27 11.57 -0.81
C ASP A 25 -1.09 11.01 -1.96
N GLY A 26 -0.51 10.93 -3.14
CA GLY A 26 -1.16 10.31 -4.29
C GLY A 26 -1.43 8.85 -4.08
N VAL A 27 -0.46 8.12 -3.53
CA VAL A 27 -0.62 6.71 -3.22
C VAL A 27 -1.72 6.51 -2.18
N ARG A 28 -1.72 7.33 -1.13
CA ARG A 28 -2.75 7.25 -0.10
C ARG A 28 -4.14 7.46 -0.68
N ALA A 29 -4.27 8.41 -1.60
CA ALA A 29 -5.56 8.68 -2.25
C ALA A 29 -6.03 7.46 -3.06
N ILE A 30 -5.12 6.81 -3.78
CA ILE A 30 -5.44 5.61 -4.56
C ILE A 30 -5.91 4.49 -3.64
N LEU A 31 -5.20 4.28 -2.53
CA LEU A 31 -5.56 3.25 -1.56
C LEU A 31 -6.92 3.54 -0.93
N ALA A 32 -7.17 4.81 -0.58
CA ALA A 32 -8.44 5.20 0.01
C ALA A 32 -9.60 4.97 -0.95
N ALA A 33 -9.41 5.30 -2.24
CA ALA A 33 -10.43 5.07 -3.25
C ALA A 33 -10.75 3.58 -3.39
N ALA A 34 -9.73 2.73 -3.35
CA ALA A 34 -9.93 1.28 -3.41
C ALA A 34 -10.72 0.79 -2.19
N LEU A 35 -10.36 1.26 -1.00
CA LEU A 35 -11.08 0.87 0.22
C LEU A 35 -12.53 1.34 0.21
N ALA A 36 -12.79 2.46 -0.42
CA ALA A 36 -14.15 3.00 -0.54
C ALA A 36 -14.97 2.31 -1.62
N GLY A 37 -14.36 1.41 -2.40
CA GLY A 37 -15.05 0.71 -3.45
C GLY A 37 -15.22 1.51 -4.73
N GLU A 38 -14.49 2.60 -4.89
CA GLU A 38 -14.59 3.45 -6.07
C GLU A 38 -13.90 2.85 -7.29
N GLN A 39 -12.98 1.90 -7.05
CA GLN A 39 -12.25 1.20 -8.09
C GLN A 39 -12.51 -0.30 -7.94
N THR A 40 -12.73 -0.98 -9.05
CA THR A 40 -12.92 -2.43 -9.01
C THR A 40 -11.62 -3.16 -8.67
N VAL A 41 -10.51 -2.63 -9.15
CA VAL A 41 -9.19 -3.22 -8.93
C VAL A 41 -8.23 -2.13 -8.47
N LEU A 42 -7.48 -2.43 -7.42
CA LEU A 42 -6.38 -1.58 -6.98
C LEU A 42 -5.15 -1.99 -7.78
N TRP A 43 -4.58 -1.04 -8.53
CA TRP A 43 -3.35 -1.25 -9.29
C TRP A 43 -2.21 -0.48 -8.66
N LEU A 44 -1.10 -1.17 -8.41
CA LEU A 44 0.12 -0.55 -7.90
C LEU A 44 1.29 -1.01 -8.76
N THR A 45 2.21 -0.09 -9.02
CA THR A 45 3.45 -0.42 -9.74
C THR A 45 4.58 -0.41 -8.73
N ASP A 46 5.32 -1.52 -8.64
CA ASP A 46 6.42 -1.60 -7.69
C ASP A 46 7.69 -0.95 -8.25
N ARG A 47 8.73 -0.89 -7.44
CA ARG A 47 9.98 -0.23 -7.82
C ARG A 47 10.71 -0.94 -8.95
N LEU A 48 10.35 -2.18 -9.24
CA LEU A 48 10.94 -2.94 -10.34
C LEU A 48 10.09 -2.89 -11.61
N GLY A 49 9.01 -2.10 -11.58
CA GLY A 49 8.14 -1.92 -12.74
C GLY A 49 7.05 -2.97 -12.86
N ARG A 50 6.91 -3.86 -11.87
CA ARG A 50 5.83 -4.84 -11.90
C ARG A 50 4.53 -4.20 -11.48
N GLU A 51 3.46 -4.54 -12.17
CA GLU A 51 2.13 -4.05 -11.82
C GLU A 51 1.39 -5.10 -11.03
N VAL A 52 0.91 -4.71 -9.86
CA VAL A 52 0.17 -5.59 -8.96
C VAL A 52 -1.27 -5.14 -8.94
N GLY A 53 -2.20 -6.01 -9.31
CA GLY A 53 -3.63 -5.72 -9.30
C GLY A 53 -4.32 -6.57 -8.26
N ILE A 54 -5.12 -5.94 -7.41
CA ILE A 54 -5.83 -6.61 -6.34
C ILE A 54 -7.30 -6.21 -6.43
N PRO A 55 -8.22 -7.19 -6.51
CA PRO A 55 -9.63 -6.86 -6.49
C PRO A 55 -9.98 -6.09 -5.22
N SER A 56 -10.57 -4.94 -5.35
CA SER A 56 -10.84 -4.07 -4.20
C SER A 56 -11.71 -4.75 -3.14
N GLN A 57 -12.64 -5.61 -3.56
CA GLN A 57 -13.50 -6.32 -2.63
C GLN A 57 -12.77 -7.34 -1.77
N ARG A 58 -11.55 -7.69 -2.14
CA ARG A 58 -10.74 -8.65 -1.39
C ARG A 58 -9.83 -7.99 -0.38
N ILE A 59 -9.78 -6.67 -0.35
CA ILE A 59 -8.88 -5.94 0.55
C ILE A 59 -9.54 -5.83 1.91
N ALA A 60 -8.85 -6.35 2.93
CA ALA A 60 -9.29 -6.20 4.30
C ALA A 60 -8.77 -4.91 4.92
N TYR A 61 -7.52 -4.56 4.62
CA TYR A 61 -6.89 -3.33 5.10
C TYR A 61 -5.66 -3.02 4.26
N VAL A 62 -5.19 -1.78 4.36
CA VAL A 62 -3.92 -1.39 3.76
C VAL A 62 -3.09 -0.66 4.81
N GLU A 63 -1.77 -0.85 4.75
CA GLU A 63 -0.83 -0.10 5.58
C GLU A 63 0.16 0.58 4.67
N LEU A 64 0.33 1.87 4.85
CA LEU A 64 1.33 2.64 4.13
C LEU A 64 2.51 2.83 5.07
N GLY A 65 3.67 2.33 4.67
CA GLY A 65 4.85 2.34 5.51
C GLY A 65 5.29 3.75 5.90
N ALA A 66 6.10 3.83 6.95
CA ALA A 66 6.61 5.10 7.45
C ALA A 66 7.54 5.75 6.44
N THR A 67 7.63 7.07 6.46
CA THR A 67 8.60 7.80 5.67
C THR A 67 10.01 7.52 6.21
N ASP A 68 11.02 7.80 5.39
CA ASP A 68 12.39 7.66 5.86
C ASP A 68 12.69 8.54 7.07
N ALA A 69 12.10 9.73 7.10
CA ALA A 69 12.27 10.62 8.24
C ALA A 69 11.69 10.03 9.52
N GLU A 70 10.51 9.44 9.43
CA GLU A 70 9.87 8.80 10.57
C GLU A 70 10.69 7.59 11.05
N ARG A 71 11.20 6.80 10.13
CA ARG A 71 12.05 5.67 10.46
C ARG A 71 13.34 6.10 11.13
N ARG A 72 13.94 7.18 10.62
CA ARG A 72 15.21 7.68 11.13
C ARG A 72 15.11 8.05 12.60
N PHE A 73 13.99 8.64 12.99
CA PHE A 73 13.82 9.08 14.36
C PHE A 73 13.35 7.98 15.30
N GLY A 74 13.10 6.80 14.77
CA GLY A 74 12.83 5.65 15.60
C GLY A 74 11.52 5.68 16.34
N PHE A 75 10.56 6.39 15.85
CA PHE A 75 9.28 6.49 16.52
C PHE A 75 8.49 5.21 16.52
N ALA A 76 8.83 4.31 15.66
CA ALA A 76 8.12 3.05 15.58
C ALA A 76 8.18 2.28 16.88
N GLY A 77 9.22 2.50 17.66
CA GLY A 77 9.37 1.82 18.93
C GLY A 77 8.65 2.48 20.07
N ALA A 78 8.14 3.62 19.82
CA ALA A 78 7.50 4.37 20.89
C ALA A 78 6.11 3.84 21.15
#